data_cce723a81a5c39e82d0c83c286cd89c2
#
_entry.id   cce723a81a5c39e82d0c83c286cd89c2
#
_cell.length_a   1.000
_cell.length_b   1.000
_cell.length_c   1.000
_cell.angle_alpha   90.00
_cell.angle_beta   90.00
_cell.angle_gamma   90.00
#
_symmetry.space_group_name_H-M   'P 1'
#
loop_
_entity.id
_entity.type
_entity.pdbx_description
1 polymer ?
#
loop_
_entity_poly.entity_id
_entity_poly.type
_entity_poly.pdbx_seq_one_letter_code
_entity_poly.pdbx_strand_id
1 'polypeptide(L)'
;MHIHIFWDSLSPPGLQIPVSRKISSILGIQVTVSENHVRMMGYVNGRKQIDAQVLLDSIQVYKHRHGMKEPLLLVIRQDLFKNDSSFLFGLARQSVGAAVVSTARLSNEYYGREGNDDDLIDRITKEGAHELGHLLGLTHCGDQECIMFKPDTLDELDRKKKILCEKCWEQLAKHINLE
;
A
#
# COMPACT_ATOMS: atom_id res chain seq x y z
N MET A 1 14.05 -12.06 4.03
CA MET A 1 13.22 -10.84 4.20
C MET A 1 11.75 -11.22 4.37
N HIS A 2 11.02 -10.53 5.21
CA HIS A 2 9.61 -10.77 5.51
C HIS A 2 8.83 -9.44 5.54
N ILE A 3 7.59 -9.42 5.10
CA ILE A 3 6.72 -8.23 5.08
C ILE A 3 5.49 -8.49 5.94
N HIS A 4 5.09 -7.50 6.74
CA HIS A 4 3.83 -7.52 7.47
C HIS A 4 2.78 -6.64 6.79
N ILE A 5 1.55 -7.13 6.69
CA ILE A 5 0.38 -6.33 6.32
C ILE A 5 -0.55 -6.27 7.54
N PHE A 6 -0.82 -5.06 8.01
CA PHE A 6 -1.89 -4.79 8.97
C PHE A 6 -3.15 -4.39 8.23
N TRP A 7 -4.24 -5.09 8.53
CA TRP A 7 -5.54 -4.85 7.94
C TRP A 7 -6.45 -4.19 8.96
N ASP A 8 -6.87 -2.95 8.71
CA ASP A 8 -7.73 -2.23 9.63
C ASP A 8 -9.13 -2.83 9.67
N SER A 9 -9.75 -2.85 10.86
CA SER A 9 -11.05 -3.48 11.09
C SER A 9 -12.19 -2.87 10.27
N LEU A 10 -12.06 -1.61 9.85
CA LEU A 10 -13.03 -0.94 8.99
C LEU A 10 -12.79 -1.23 7.49
N SER A 11 -11.64 -1.80 7.13
CA SER A 11 -11.36 -2.20 5.75
C SER A 11 -12.21 -3.40 5.33
N PRO A 12 -12.50 -3.58 4.03
CA PRO A 12 -13.36 -4.66 3.56
C PRO A 12 -12.88 -6.02 4.06
N PRO A 13 -13.75 -6.80 4.74
CA PRO A 13 -13.38 -8.09 5.30
C PRO A 13 -13.22 -9.15 4.18
N GLY A 14 -12.39 -10.16 4.43
CA GLY A 14 -12.23 -11.31 3.52
C GLY A 14 -11.23 -11.07 2.39
N LEU A 15 -10.81 -9.82 2.12
CA LEU A 15 -9.90 -9.50 1.03
C LEU A 15 -8.42 -9.61 1.42
N GLN A 16 -8.10 -9.65 2.70
CA GLN A 16 -6.73 -9.60 3.22
C GLN A 16 -5.86 -10.77 2.74
N ILE A 17 -6.41 -11.98 2.70
CA ILE A 17 -5.67 -13.18 2.29
C ILE A 17 -5.38 -13.19 0.77
N PRO A 18 -6.37 -13.00 -0.13
CA PRO A 18 -6.07 -12.93 -1.56
C PRO A 18 -5.11 -11.78 -1.90
N VAL A 19 -5.24 -10.61 -1.27
CA VAL A 19 -4.32 -9.48 -1.47
C VAL A 19 -2.89 -9.84 -1.04
N SER A 20 -2.70 -10.39 0.17
CA SER A 20 -1.37 -10.74 0.67
C SER A 20 -0.67 -11.78 -0.20
N ARG A 21 -1.38 -12.82 -0.68
CA ARG A 21 -0.85 -13.84 -1.58
C ARG A 21 -0.40 -13.24 -2.92
N LYS A 22 -1.20 -12.34 -3.49
CA LYS A 22 -0.85 -11.68 -4.76
C LYS A 22 0.35 -10.75 -4.59
N ILE A 23 0.44 -9.96 -3.52
CA ILE A 23 1.60 -9.13 -3.21
C ILE A 23 2.85 -9.98 -3.04
N SER A 24 2.76 -11.08 -2.28
CA SER A 24 3.87 -12.03 -2.12
C SER A 24 4.37 -12.57 -3.46
N SER A 25 3.46 -12.93 -4.36
CA SER A 25 3.79 -13.41 -5.71
C SER A 25 4.49 -12.35 -6.56
N ILE A 26 4.04 -11.08 -6.50
CA ILE A 26 4.62 -9.98 -7.29
C ILE A 26 6.03 -9.65 -6.83
N LEU A 27 6.26 -9.59 -5.50
CA LEU A 27 7.52 -9.15 -4.93
C LEU A 27 8.51 -10.31 -4.70
N GLY A 28 8.05 -11.56 -4.76
CA GLY A 28 8.88 -12.74 -4.44
C GLY A 28 9.27 -12.80 -2.96
N ILE A 29 8.52 -12.16 -2.06
CA ILE A 29 8.82 -12.02 -0.63
C ILE A 29 7.66 -12.60 0.19
N GLN A 30 7.99 -13.29 1.28
CA GLN A 30 6.98 -13.81 2.20
C GLN A 30 6.21 -12.67 2.86
N VAL A 31 4.88 -12.77 2.87
CA VAL A 31 3.95 -11.79 3.46
C VAL A 31 3.06 -12.46 4.49
N THR A 32 2.97 -11.88 5.68
CA THR A 32 1.93 -12.22 6.67
C THR A 32 0.95 -11.09 6.82
N VAL A 33 -0.29 -11.44 7.15
CA VAL A 33 -1.35 -10.46 7.42
C VAL A 33 -1.93 -10.68 8.81
N SER A 34 -2.20 -9.59 9.52
CA SER A 34 -2.88 -9.58 10.82
C SER A 34 -3.76 -8.34 10.96
N GLU A 35 -4.57 -8.30 12.03
CA GLU A 35 -5.33 -7.10 12.37
C GLU A 35 -4.42 -5.92 12.66
N ASN A 36 -4.95 -4.72 12.40
CA ASN A 36 -4.27 -3.48 12.74
C ASN A 36 -4.25 -3.24 14.25
N HIS A 37 -3.05 -3.01 14.79
CA HIS A 37 -2.82 -2.61 16.18
C HIS A 37 -2.24 -1.20 16.31
N VAL A 38 -2.05 -0.50 15.18
CA VAL A 38 -1.57 0.88 15.17
C VAL A 38 -2.70 1.82 15.56
N ARG A 39 -2.43 2.78 16.43
CA ARG A 39 -3.39 3.83 16.75
C ARG A 39 -3.61 4.72 15.52
N MET A 40 -4.85 4.79 15.06
CA MET A 40 -5.24 5.61 13.91
C MET A 40 -5.25 7.09 14.29
N MET A 41 -4.26 7.84 13.81
CA MET A 41 -4.09 9.27 14.05
C MET A 41 -4.16 10.05 12.74
N GLY A 42 -4.34 11.37 12.83
CA GLY A 42 -4.28 12.25 11.66
C GLY A 42 -5.61 12.49 10.97
N TYR A 43 -6.74 12.06 11.54
CA TYR A 43 -8.04 12.35 10.96
C TYR A 43 -8.38 13.84 11.03
N VAL A 44 -8.74 14.43 9.89
CA VAL A 44 -9.11 15.84 9.75
C VAL A 44 -10.58 15.95 9.37
N ASN A 45 -11.42 16.37 10.33
CA ASN A 45 -12.87 16.43 10.17
C ASN A 45 -13.33 17.25 8.94
N GLY A 46 -12.72 18.42 8.73
CA GLY A 46 -13.08 19.32 7.61
C GLY A 46 -12.82 18.70 6.22
N ARG A 47 -11.86 17.76 6.15
CA ARG A 47 -11.53 17.01 4.92
C ARG A 47 -12.23 15.67 4.84
N LYS A 48 -12.63 15.09 5.95
CA LYS A 48 -13.07 13.69 6.10
C LYS A 48 -11.98 12.69 5.62
N GLN A 49 -10.73 13.05 5.83
CA GLN A 49 -9.55 12.31 5.39
C GLN A 49 -8.54 12.17 6.53
N ILE A 50 -7.65 11.20 6.41
CA ILE A 50 -6.48 11.03 7.30
C ILE A 50 -5.25 11.64 6.62
N ASP A 51 -4.48 12.44 7.37
CA ASP A 51 -3.13 12.84 6.98
C ASP A 51 -2.21 11.63 7.03
N ALA A 52 -1.76 11.20 5.85
CA ALA A 52 -0.92 10.01 5.70
C ALA A 52 0.43 10.17 6.40
N GLN A 53 0.96 11.40 6.53
CA GLN A 53 2.22 11.63 7.22
C GLN A 53 2.08 11.43 8.73
N VAL A 54 1.00 11.96 9.34
CA VAL A 54 0.70 11.77 10.77
C VAL A 54 0.42 10.29 11.08
N LEU A 55 -0.26 9.58 10.18
CA LEU A 55 -0.48 8.15 10.35
C LEU A 55 0.84 7.36 10.28
N LEU A 56 1.75 7.69 9.36
CA LEU A 56 3.07 7.07 9.29
C LEU A 56 3.92 7.36 10.55
N ASP A 57 3.78 8.53 11.18
CA ASP A 57 4.42 8.81 12.47
C ASP A 57 3.88 7.87 13.57
N SER A 58 2.59 7.60 13.58
CA SER A 58 1.97 6.63 14.51
C SER A 58 2.49 5.21 14.28
N ILE A 59 2.68 4.81 13.02
CA ILE A 59 3.28 3.51 12.67
C ILE A 59 4.75 3.46 13.15
N GLN A 60 5.50 4.55 13.00
CA GLN A 60 6.88 4.64 13.49
C GLN A 60 6.95 4.40 15.01
N VAL A 61 6.08 5.05 15.78
CA VAL A 61 5.98 4.86 17.23
C VAL A 61 5.63 3.41 17.57
N TYR A 62 4.68 2.82 16.85
CA TYR A 62 4.30 1.41 17.04
C TYR A 62 5.48 0.47 16.78
N LYS A 63 6.13 0.61 15.62
CA LYS A 63 7.29 -0.22 15.25
C LYS A 63 8.41 -0.12 16.28
N HIS A 64 8.73 1.09 16.72
CA HIS A 64 9.75 1.32 17.74
C HIS A 64 9.40 0.62 19.08
N ARG A 65 8.16 0.75 19.55
CA ARG A 65 7.70 0.12 20.80
C ARG A 65 7.77 -1.40 20.78
N HIS A 66 7.52 -2.01 19.62
CA HIS A 66 7.47 -3.47 19.45
C HIS A 66 8.75 -4.05 18.86
N GLY A 67 9.80 -3.23 18.65
CA GLY A 67 11.06 -3.67 18.05
C GLY A 67 10.93 -4.23 16.63
N MET A 68 9.86 -3.81 15.90
CA MET A 68 9.56 -4.32 14.56
C MET A 68 10.48 -3.66 13.53
N LYS A 69 11.31 -4.46 12.86
CA LYS A 69 12.25 -4.00 11.82
C LYS A 69 11.72 -4.24 10.41
N GLU A 70 10.88 -5.26 10.24
CA GLU A 70 10.33 -5.69 8.97
C GLU A 70 9.49 -4.57 8.32
N PRO A 71 9.45 -4.50 6.97
CA PRO A 71 8.54 -3.61 6.25
C PRO A 71 7.08 -3.86 6.65
N LEU A 72 6.33 -2.79 6.86
CA LEU A 72 4.93 -2.83 7.25
C LEU A 72 4.07 -2.06 6.26
N LEU A 73 3.04 -2.71 5.72
CA LEU A 73 1.95 -2.07 4.98
C LEU A 73 0.69 -2.05 5.86
N LEU A 74 0.12 -0.86 6.07
CA LEU A 74 -1.19 -0.69 6.70
C LEU A 74 -2.27 -0.44 5.64
N VAL A 75 -3.29 -1.29 5.58
CA VAL A 75 -4.46 -1.12 4.71
C VAL A 75 -5.61 -0.57 5.53
N ILE A 76 -6.15 0.58 5.11
CA ILE A 76 -7.22 1.30 5.80
C ILE A 76 -8.40 1.60 4.87
N ARG A 77 -9.58 1.87 5.44
CA ARG A 77 -10.76 2.29 4.69
C ARG A 77 -10.83 3.81 4.47
N GLN A 78 -10.34 4.60 5.42
CA GLN A 78 -10.44 6.05 5.37
C GLN A 78 -9.63 6.63 4.21
N ASP A 79 -10.17 7.68 3.58
CA ASP A 79 -9.48 8.40 2.52
C ASP A 79 -8.22 9.11 3.04
N LEU A 80 -7.19 9.19 2.21
CA LEU A 80 -5.88 9.73 2.56
C LEU A 80 -5.58 11.03 1.82
N PHE A 81 -4.85 11.92 2.47
CA PHE A 81 -4.21 13.07 1.84
C PHE A 81 -2.80 13.28 2.39
N LYS A 82 -2.02 14.13 1.72
CA LYS A 82 -0.70 14.60 2.15
C LYS A 82 -0.52 16.04 1.69
N ASN A 83 -0.15 16.96 2.61
CA ASN A 83 0.04 18.37 2.31
C ASN A 83 -1.20 18.95 1.57
N ASP A 84 -0.98 19.60 0.42
CA ASP A 84 -2.03 20.21 -0.40
C ASP A 84 -2.65 19.26 -1.43
N SER A 85 -2.29 17.96 -1.41
CA SER A 85 -2.91 17.00 -2.33
C SER A 85 -4.41 16.85 -2.04
N SER A 86 -5.21 16.62 -3.06
CA SER A 86 -6.64 16.35 -2.90
C SER A 86 -6.86 14.97 -2.27
N PHE A 87 -6.05 13.99 -2.64
CA PHE A 87 -6.05 12.62 -2.10
C PHE A 87 -4.77 11.86 -2.45
N LEU A 88 -4.61 10.69 -1.83
CA LEU A 88 -3.61 9.67 -2.18
C LEU A 88 -4.27 8.30 -2.18
N PHE A 89 -3.84 7.40 -3.08
CA PHE A 89 -4.14 5.96 -2.97
C PHE A 89 -3.29 5.32 -1.88
N GLY A 90 -2.02 5.68 -1.79
CA GLY A 90 -1.07 5.21 -0.80
C GLY A 90 0.09 6.16 -0.57
N LEU A 91 0.90 5.86 0.43
CA LEU A 91 2.15 6.57 0.74
C LEU A 91 3.13 5.65 1.46
N ALA A 92 4.35 5.57 0.96
CA ALA A 92 5.48 4.92 1.63
C ALA A 92 6.43 5.93 2.25
N ARG A 93 7.00 5.57 3.40
CA ARG A 93 8.11 6.29 4.02
C ARG A 93 9.25 5.30 4.33
N GLN A 94 10.25 5.28 3.47
CA GLN A 94 11.36 4.31 3.55
C GLN A 94 12.12 4.42 4.87
N SER A 95 12.35 5.64 5.39
CA SER A 95 13.06 5.86 6.67
C SER A 95 12.33 5.25 7.87
N VAL A 96 11.03 5.03 7.79
CA VAL A 96 10.19 4.35 8.80
C VAL A 96 10.08 2.86 8.50
N GLY A 97 10.32 2.45 7.27
CA GLY A 97 10.04 1.09 6.78
C GLY A 97 8.54 0.78 6.85
N ALA A 98 7.69 1.76 6.51
CA ALA A 98 6.24 1.61 6.57
C ALA A 98 5.55 2.33 5.41
N ALA A 99 4.41 1.77 5.01
CA ALA A 99 3.52 2.31 4.00
C ALA A 99 2.06 2.20 4.45
N VAL A 100 1.21 3.02 3.87
CA VAL A 100 -0.24 2.99 4.06
C VAL A 100 -0.94 3.00 2.70
N VAL A 101 -2.03 2.23 2.57
CA VAL A 101 -2.91 2.21 1.39
C VAL A 101 -4.34 2.40 1.86
N SER A 102 -5.07 3.29 1.19
CA SER A 102 -6.49 3.53 1.42
C SER A 102 -7.34 2.75 0.42
N THR A 103 -8.37 2.05 0.90
CA THR A 103 -9.35 1.39 0.02
C THR A 103 -10.45 2.34 -0.45
N ALA A 104 -10.57 3.55 0.12
CA ALA A 104 -11.67 4.48 -0.13
C ALA A 104 -11.86 4.76 -1.63
N ARG A 105 -10.81 5.21 -2.31
CA ARG A 105 -10.87 5.57 -3.74
C ARG A 105 -10.45 4.43 -4.68
N LEU A 106 -10.21 3.23 -4.13
CA LEU A 106 -9.99 2.01 -4.90
C LEU A 106 -11.30 1.25 -5.15
N SER A 107 -12.35 1.53 -4.35
CA SER A 107 -13.63 0.87 -4.48
C SER A 107 -14.48 1.46 -5.62
N ASN A 108 -15.28 0.60 -6.26
CA ASN A 108 -16.22 1.00 -7.30
C ASN A 108 -17.32 1.93 -6.74
N GLU A 109 -17.75 1.67 -5.51
CA GLU A 109 -18.83 2.41 -4.84
C GLU A 109 -18.49 3.89 -4.63
N TYR A 110 -17.20 4.23 -4.45
CA TYR A 110 -16.77 5.62 -4.37
C TYR A 110 -17.15 6.42 -5.63
N TYR A 111 -17.20 5.75 -6.78
CA TYR A 111 -17.54 6.34 -8.08
C TYR A 111 -19.00 6.09 -8.48
N GLY A 112 -19.84 5.62 -7.57
CA GLY A 112 -21.25 5.29 -7.83
C GLY A 112 -21.44 4.07 -8.74
N ARG A 113 -20.43 3.19 -8.84
CA ARG A 113 -20.48 1.92 -9.58
C ARG A 113 -20.85 0.77 -8.64
N GLU A 114 -21.37 -0.31 -9.21
CA GLU A 114 -21.64 -1.55 -8.44
C GLU A 114 -20.34 -2.09 -7.84
N GLY A 115 -20.40 -2.50 -6.56
CA GLY A 115 -19.27 -3.07 -5.85
C GLY A 115 -18.76 -4.36 -6.50
N ASN A 116 -17.43 -4.49 -6.59
CA ASN A 116 -16.77 -5.66 -7.14
C ASN A 116 -15.50 -5.96 -6.34
N ASP A 117 -15.51 -7.08 -5.62
CA ASP A 117 -14.37 -7.50 -4.79
C ASP A 117 -13.13 -7.84 -5.61
N ASP A 118 -13.29 -8.39 -6.81
CA ASP A 118 -12.15 -8.72 -7.68
C ASP A 118 -11.42 -7.46 -8.15
N ASP A 119 -12.15 -6.40 -8.53
CA ASP A 119 -11.58 -5.10 -8.87
C ASP A 119 -10.86 -4.51 -7.66
N LEU A 120 -11.48 -4.57 -6.49
CA LEU A 120 -10.90 -4.02 -5.27
C LEU A 120 -9.65 -4.78 -4.82
N ILE A 121 -9.67 -6.12 -4.86
CA ILE A 121 -8.48 -6.96 -4.61
C ILE A 121 -7.36 -6.61 -5.59
N ASP A 122 -7.67 -6.45 -6.88
CA ASP A 122 -6.69 -6.10 -7.91
C ASP A 122 -6.01 -4.77 -7.62
N ARG A 123 -6.80 -3.73 -7.32
CA ARG A 123 -6.32 -2.37 -7.04
C ARG A 123 -5.54 -2.28 -5.73
N ILE A 124 -6.03 -2.88 -4.65
CA ILE A 124 -5.27 -2.93 -3.36
C ILE A 124 -3.96 -3.67 -3.56
N THR A 125 -3.95 -4.75 -4.32
CA THR A 125 -2.74 -5.52 -4.64
C THR A 125 -1.72 -4.66 -5.39
N LYS A 126 -2.16 -3.96 -6.44
CA LYS A 126 -1.30 -3.09 -7.26
C LYS A 126 -0.71 -1.95 -6.44
N GLU A 127 -1.54 -1.26 -5.68
CA GLU A 127 -1.09 -0.13 -4.87
C GLU A 127 -0.24 -0.60 -3.69
N GLY A 128 -0.64 -1.68 -3.00
CA GLY A 128 0.14 -2.25 -1.91
C GLY A 128 1.53 -2.73 -2.36
N ALA A 129 1.63 -3.41 -3.50
CA ALA A 129 2.91 -3.82 -4.08
C ALA A 129 3.76 -2.62 -4.53
N HIS A 130 3.14 -1.55 -5.03
CA HIS A 130 3.80 -0.29 -5.39
C HIS A 130 4.45 0.36 -4.16
N GLU A 131 3.68 0.59 -3.09
CA GLU A 131 4.18 1.22 -1.88
C GLU A 131 5.24 0.36 -1.16
N LEU A 132 5.05 -0.96 -1.14
CA LEU A 132 6.08 -1.87 -0.64
C LEU A 132 7.34 -1.85 -1.52
N GLY A 133 7.20 -1.72 -2.84
CA GLY A 133 8.32 -1.53 -3.75
C GLY A 133 9.20 -0.33 -3.36
N HIS A 134 8.58 0.78 -2.96
CA HIS A 134 9.32 1.94 -2.44
C HIS A 134 10.08 1.62 -1.14
N LEU A 135 9.48 0.86 -0.22
CA LEU A 135 10.18 0.42 1.00
C LEU A 135 11.36 -0.48 0.70
N LEU A 136 11.30 -1.23 -0.41
CA LEU A 136 12.34 -2.12 -0.91
C LEU A 136 13.36 -1.41 -1.83
N GLY A 137 13.33 -0.08 -1.89
CA GLY A 137 14.31 0.73 -2.61
C GLY A 137 13.99 0.99 -4.08
N LEU A 138 12.81 0.57 -4.58
CA LEU A 138 12.39 0.87 -5.95
C LEU A 138 11.89 2.32 -6.06
N THR A 139 12.17 2.94 -7.20
CA THR A 139 11.64 4.25 -7.58
C THR A 139 10.53 4.12 -8.62
N HIS A 140 9.83 5.22 -8.92
CA HIS A 140 8.82 5.23 -9.96
C HIS A 140 9.40 4.78 -11.31
N CYS A 141 8.60 4.04 -12.09
CA CYS A 141 8.93 3.52 -13.39
C CYS A 141 8.14 4.23 -14.50
N GLY A 142 8.77 4.46 -15.64
CA GLY A 142 8.09 5.06 -16.80
C GLY A 142 7.21 4.06 -17.59
N ASP A 143 7.35 2.76 -17.34
CA ASP A 143 6.51 1.74 -17.97
C ASP A 143 5.11 1.72 -17.31
N GLN A 144 4.08 2.09 -18.07
CA GLN A 144 2.69 2.20 -17.59
C GLN A 144 2.08 0.86 -17.16
N GLU A 145 2.64 -0.27 -17.59
CA GLU A 145 2.18 -1.60 -17.20
C GLU A 145 2.88 -2.12 -15.93
N CYS A 146 3.99 -1.50 -15.53
CA CYS A 146 4.77 -1.91 -14.35
C CYS A 146 4.07 -1.51 -13.05
N ILE A 147 4.18 -2.35 -12.02
CA ILE A 147 3.70 -2.02 -10.66
C ILE A 147 4.27 -0.68 -10.16
N MET A 148 5.52 -0.36 -10.49
CA MET A 148 6.17 0.89 -10.04
C MET A 148 5.79 2.13 -10.86
N PHE A 149 4.91 2.03 -11.86
CA PHE A 149 4.32 3.22 -12.49
C PHE A 149 3.46 3.97 -11.48
N LYS A 150 3.60 5.30 -11.44
CA LYS A 150 2.78 6.16 -10.56
C LYS A 150 1.47 6.50 -11.26
N PRO A 151 0.32 5.97 -10.82
CA PRO A 151 -0.97 6.34 -11.38
C PRO A 151 -1.48 7.63 -10.74
N ASP A 152 -2.01 8.55 -11.56
CA ASP A 152 -2.72 9.74 -11.07
C ASP A 152 -4.24 9.52 -11.03
N THR A 153 -4.74 8.51 -11.73
CA THR A 153 -6.17 8.16 -11.84
C THR A 153 -6.41 6.68 -11.60
N LEU A 154 -7.67 6.34 -11.29
CA LEU A 154 -8.09 4.94 -11.17
C LEU A 154 -7.91 4.16 -12.48
N ASP A 155 -8.19 4.79 -13.62
CA ASP A 155 -8.04 4.16 -14.93
C ASP A 155 -6.57 3.83 -15.24
N GLU A 156 -5.64 4.67 -14.83
CA GLU A 156 -4.20 4.39 -14.94
C GLU A 156 -3.78 3.25 -14.02
N LEU A 157 -4.31 3.21 -12.78
CA LEU A 157 -4.09 2.10 -11.87
C LEU A 157 -4.64 0.78 -12.46
N ASP A 158 -5.83 0.81 -13.05
CA ASP A 158 -6.44 -0.38 -13.66
C ASP A 158 -5.63 -0.92 -14.85
N ARG A 159 -4.97 -0.05 -15.62
CA ARG A 159 -4.07 -0.44 -16.74
C ARG A 159 -2.80 -1.14 -16.30
N LYS A 160 -2.30 -0.87 -15.10
CA LYS A 160 -1.09 -1.54 -14.59
C LYS A 160 -1.30 -3.06 -14.57
N LYS A 161 -0.27 -3.80 -14.94
CA LYS A 161 -0.21 -5.25 -14.71
C LYS A 161 0.26 -5.54 -13.29
N LYS A 162 0.01 -6.74 -12.78
CA LYS A 162 0.48 -7.21 -11.46
C LYS A 162 1.89 -7.80 -11.57
N ILE A 163 2.80 -7.06 -12.20
CA ILE A 163 4.19 -7.46 -12.42
C ILE A 163 5.14 -6.27 -12.28
N LEU A 164 6.35 -6.54 -11.90
CA LEU A 164 7.49 -5.65 -12.11
C LEU A 164 8.00 -5.85 -13.53
N CYS A 165 8.35 -4.76 -14.24
CA CYS A 165 9.10 -4.89 -15.48
C CYS A 165 10.51 -5.42 -15.18
N GLU A 166 11.22 -5.91 -16.20
CA GLU A 166 12.55 -6.51 -16.07
C GLU A 166 13.51 -5.62 -15.28
N LYS A 167 13.58 -4.34 -15.62
CA LYS A 167 14.42 -3.35 -14.94
C LYS A 167 14.12 -3.23 -13.44
N CYS A 168 12.84 -3.13 -13.08
CA CYS A 168 12.42 -3.03 -11.68
C CYS A 168 12.66 -4.34 -10.92
N TRP A 169 12.46 -5.48 -11.58
CA TRP A 169 12.77 -6.78 -11.00
C TRP A 169 14.26 -6.96 -10.72
N GLU A 170 15.12 -6.58 -11.66
CA GLU A 170 16.59 -6.62 -11.45
C GLU A 170 17.04 -5.70 -10.30
N GLN A 171 16.45 -4.52 -10.17
CA GLN A 171 16.72 -3.62 -9.05
C GLN A 171 16.28 -4.25 -7.72
N LEU A 172 15.06 -4.80 -7.66
CA LEU A 172 14.55 -5.47 -6.46
C LEU A 172 15.46 -6.65 -6.07
N ALA A 173 15.84 -7.50 -7.02
CA ALA A 173 16.69 -8.65 -6.78
C ALA A 173 18.05 -8.26 -6.17
N LYS A 174 18.64 -7.14 -6.60
CA LYS A 174 19.88 -6.62 -5.99
C LYS A 174 19.69 -6.21 -4.54
N HIS A 175 18.55 -5.60 -4.19
CA HIS A 175 18.25 -5.18 -2.81
C HIS A 175 17.95 -6.36 -1.89
N ILE A 176 17.26 -7.39 -2.39
CA ILE A 176 16.91 -8.58 -1.61
C ILE A 176 18.12 -9.49 -1.38
N ASN A 177 19.02 -9.61 -2.37
CA ASN A 177 20.20 -10.50 -2.29
C ASN A 177 21.39 -9.86 -1.55
N LEU A 178 21.29 -8.61 -1.10
CA LEU A 178 22.29 -7.93 -0.29
C LEU A 178 22.12 -8.16 1.23
N GLU A 179 21.13 -8.94 1.64
CA GLU A 179 20.93 -9.43 3.01
C GLU A 179 21.36 -10.91 3.10
#